data_e37b54a94b88dbc095f2d64b38bff70f
#
_entry.id   e37b54a94b88dbc095f2d64b38bff70f
#
_cell.length_a   1.000
_cell.length_b   1.000
_cell.length_c   1.000
_cell.angle_alpha   90.00
_cell.angle_beta   90.00
_cell.angle_gamma   90.00
#
_symmetry.space_group_name_H-M   'P 1'
#
loop_
_entity.id
_entity.type
_entity.pdbx_description
1 polymer ?
#
loop_
_entity_poly.entity_id
_entity_poly.type
_entity_poly.pdbx_seq_one_letter_code
_entity_poly.pdbx_strand_id
1 'polypeptide(L)'
;IRDRIRDHRPIIGIVHVPVSETTYFGSHENGAWVLRGNDAPRRIHVRQPASDPAVIVGSRSHANPELGSQLEQLGPHQLVSMGSSLKFCRLAEGKADFYPRLGPTCEWDTAAAQGVVEAAGGQVVKNDGSPLDYNNKDSYLNPHFFVFGDPQRLWLRPFQGNNNNQ
;
A
#
# COMPACT_ATOMS: atom_id res chain seq x y z
N ILE A 1 -5.75 -0.20 -14.69
CA ILE A 1 -5.88 -1.02 -13.48
C ILE A 1 -6.85 -2.16 -13.77
N ARG A 2 -6.50 -3.38 -13.39
CA ARG A 2 -7.36 -4.57 -13.41
C ARG A 2 -7.07 -5.45 -12.21
N ASP A 3 -8.10 -6.10 -11.68
CA ASP A 3 -8.02 -7.01 -10.56
C ASP A 3 -9.02 -8.17 -10.71
N ARG A 4 -8.81 -9.20 -9.91
CA ARG A 4 -9.78 -10.27 -9.68
C ARG A 4 -9.94 -10.46 -8.17
N ILE A 5 -11.17 -10.34 -7.72
CA ILE A 5 -11.56 -10.54 -6.32
C ILE A 5 -12.15 -11.94 -6.14
N ARG A 6 -11.73 -12.64 -5.10
CA ARG A 6 -12.31 -13.89 -4.62
C ARG A 6 -12.42 -13.82 -3.10
N ASP A 7 -13.57 -14.19 -2.55
CA ASP A 7 -13.81 -14.17 -1.11
C ASP A 7 -13.39 -12.84 -0.46
N HIS A 8 -13.82 -11.73 -1.08
CA HIS A 8 -13.53 -10.36 -0.69
C HIS A 8 -12.04 -9.95 -0.73
N ARG A 9 -11.16 -10.76 -1.32
CA ARG A 9 -9.72 -10.52 -1.41
C ARG A 9 -9.24 -10.42 -2.86
N PRO A 10 -8.34 -9.50 -3.20
CA PRO A 10 -7.72 -9.45 -4.52
C PRO A 10 -6.74 -10.62 -4.68
N ILE A 11 -6.96 -11.48 -5.66
CA ILE A 11 -6.09 -12.62 -5.96
C ILE A 11 -5.17 -12.37 -7.15
N ILE A 12 -5.50 -11.40 -7.99
CA ILE A 12 -4.69 -10.91 -9.11
C ILE A 12 -4.78 -9.39 -9.11
N GLY A 13 -3.68 -8.70 -9.31
CA GLY A 13 -3.63 -7.26 -9.51
C GLY A 13 -2.74 -6.87 -10.68
N ILE A 14 -3.18 -5.89 -11.47
CA ILE A 14 -2.42 -5.29 -12.58
C ILE A 14 -2.56 -3.77 -12.51
N VAL A 15 -1.44 -3.07 -12.43
CA VAL A 15 -1.37 -1.60 -12.44
C VAL A 15 -0.43 -1.17 -13.58
N HIS A 16 -0.97 -0.49 -14.57
CA HIS A 16 -0.20 0.07 -15.69
C HIS A 16 -0.05 1.57 -15.54
N VAL A 17 1.16 2.07 -15.76
CA VAL A 17 1.55 3.49 -15.72
C VAL A 17 1.93 3.92 -17.14
N PRO A 18 1.00 4.52 -17.91
CA PRO A 18 1.23 4.79 -19.35
C PRO A 18 2.43 5.70 -19.59
N VAL A 19 2.60 6.74 -18.78
CA VAL A 19 3.67 7.75 -18.96
C VAL A 19 5.08 7.15 -18.92
N SER A 20 5.27 6.07 -18.16
CA SER A 20 6.57 5.39 -18.03
C SER A 20 6.57 4.01 -18.66
N GLU A 21 5.50 3.64 -19.37
CA GLU A 21 5.29 2.30 -19.96
C GLU A 21 5.62 1.17 -18.98
N THR A 22 5.26 1.38 -17.70
CA THR A 22 5.57 0.44 -16.62
C THR A 22 4.30 -0.30 -16.19
N THR A 23 4.36 -1.63 -16.17
CA THR A 23 3.27 -2.48 -15.69
C THR A 23 3.74 -3.28 -14.47
N TYR A 24 3.00 -3.13 -13.37
CA TYR A 24 3.13 -3.96 -12.18
C TYR A 24 2.01 -4.99 -12.19
N PHE A 25 2.34 -6.24 -11.94
CA PHE A 25 1.34 -7.30 -11.89
C PHE A 25 1.75 -8.40 -10.93
N GLY A 26 0.77 -9.09 -10.37
CA GLY A 26 1.03 -10.17 -9.44
C GLY A 26 -0.20 -10.99 -9.09
N SER A 27 0.08 -12.17 -8.56
CA SER A 27 -0.89 -13.06 -7.95
C SER A 27 -0.28 -13.79 -6.76
N HIS A 28 -1.12 -14.26 -5.83
CA HIS A 28 -0.65 -15.02 -4.68
C HIS A 28 0.20 -16.25 -5.06
N GLU A 29 -0.14 -16.89 -6.18
CA GLU A 29 0.54 -18.12 -6.62
C GLU A 29 1.87 -17.85 -7.32
N ASN A 30 1.97 -16.73 -8.07
CA ASN A 30 3.10 -16.47 -8.96
C ASN A 30 4.02 -15.34 -8.50
N GLY A 31 3.69 -14.69 -7.36
CA GLY A 31 4.41 -13.52 -6.88
C GLY A 31 4.15 -12.27 -7.71
N ALA A 32 4.95 -11.23 -7.48
CA ALA A 32 4.81 -9.93 -8.13
C ALA A 32 5.96 -9.65 -9.11
N TRP A 33 5.65 -8.91 -10.15
CA TRP A 33 6.54 -8.61 -11.27
C TRP A 33 6.37 -7.17 -11.75
N VAL A 34 7.41 -6.62 -12.33
CA VAL A 34 7.40 -5.35 -13.06
C VAL A 34 7.93 -5.53 -14.47
N LEU A 35 7.22 -4.97 -15.43
CA LEU A 35 7.60 -4.88 -16.84
C LEU A 35 7.78 -3.40 -17.20
N ARG A 36 8.90 -3.03 -17.81
CA ARG A 36 9.17 -1.67 -18.28
C ARG A 36 9.43 -1.67 -19.77
N GLY A 37 8.59 -0.95 -20.52
CA GLY A 37 8.68 -0.90 -21.98
C GLY A 37 8.75 -2.32 -22.57
N ASN A 38 9.80 -2.58 -23.34
CA ASN A 38 10.05 -3.87 -23.99
C ASN A 38 11.01 -4.79 -23.22
N ASP A 39 11.36 -4.45 -21.98
CA ASP A 39 12.24 -5.27 -21.16
C ASP A 39 11.57 -6.61 -20.78
N ALA A 40 12.39 -7.60 -20.38
CA ALA A 40 11.85 -8.80 -19.77
C ALA A 40 11.23 -8.47 -18.38
N PRO A 41 10.12 -9.12 -18.00
CA PRO A 41 9.54 -8.94 -16.67
C PRO A 41 10.55 -9.29 -15.57
N ARG A 42 10.66 -8.44 -14.56
CA ARG A 42 11.53 -8.65 -13.40
C ARG A 42 10.69 -8.89 -12.15
N ARG A 43 11.03 -9.92 -11.38
CA ARG A 43 10.39 -10.21 -10.10
C ARG A 43 10.67 -9.12 -9.09
N ILE A 44 9.66 -8.76 -8.29
CA ILE A 44 9.74 -7.74 -7.26
C ILE A 44 9.27 -8.27 -5.92
N HIS A 45 9.82 -7.69 -4.85
CA HIS A 45 9.47 -8.00 -3.47
C HIS A 45 9.45 -6.72 -2.64
N VAL A 46 8.61 -6.68 -1.62
CA VAL A 46 8.68 -5.66 -0.59
C VAL A 46 10.03 -5.72 0.13
N ARG A 47 10.40 -4.61 0.77
CA ARG A 47 11.65 -4.54 1.54
C ARG A 47 11.41 -5.06 2.97
N GLN A 48 12.21 -6.06 3.35
CA GLN A 48 12.27 -6.62 4.69
C GLN A 48 13.74 -6.92 5.03
N PRO A 49 14.27 -6.37 6.14
CA PRO A 49 13.66 -5.39 7.03
C PRO A 49 13.45 -4.03 6.36
N ALA A 50 12.60 -3.18 6.97
CA ALA A 50 12.41 -1.80 6.56
C ALA A 50 13.74 -1.03 6.61
N SER A 51 13.89 0.01 5.78
CA SER A 51 15.08 0.86 5.82
C SER A 51 15.14 1.73 7.07
N ASP A 52 16.32 2.18 7.42
CA ASP A 52 16.56 3.17 8.46
C ASP A 52 17.45 4.29 7.89
N PRO A 53 16.94 5.53 7.76
CA PRO A 53 15.57 5.97 8.03
C PRO A 53 14.54 5.30 7.10
N ALA A 54 13.31 5.10 7.60
CA ALA A 54 12.22 4.52 6.82
C ALA A 54 11.77 5.45 5.69
N VAL A 55 11.43 4.88 4.53
CA VAL A 55 10.82 5.62 3.42
C VAL A 55 9.31 5.50 3.48
N ILE A 56 8.63 6.61 3.79
CA ILE A 56 7.17 6.70 3.88
C ILE A 56 6.63 7.41 2.65
N VAL A 57 5.66 6.81 1.98
CA VAL A 57 5.00 7.44 0.84
C VAL A 57 3.65 8.03 1.26
N GLY A 58 3.39 9.26 0.81
CA GLY A 58 2.18 10.01 1.13
C GLY A 58 1.54 10.66 -0.09
N SER A 59 0.33 11.20 0.09
CA SER A 59 -0.35 11.98 -0.93
C SER A 59 0.20 13.42 -0.96
N ARG A 60 0.36 13.99 -2.16
CA ARG A 60 0.78 15.39 -2.33
C ARG A 60 -0.25 16.41 -1.81
N SER A 61 -1.51 16.01 -1.77
CA SER A 61 -2.64 16.94 -1.54
C SER A 61 -3.19 16.95 -0.11
N HIS A 62 -2.65 16.16 0.80
CA HIS A 62 -3.23 16.00 2.14
C HIS A 62 -2.16 16.10 3.22
N ALA A 63 -1.67 17.33 3.43
CA ALA A 63 -0.95 17.65 4.66
C ALA A 63 -1.96 17.70 5.83
N ASN A 64 -2.19 16.56 6.48
CA ASN A 64 -2.91 16.49 7.73
C ASN A 64 -1.91 16.66 8.87
N PRO A 65 -2.00 17.72 9.72
CA PRO A 65 -1.09 17.91 10.85
C PRO A 65 -1.10 16.74 11.82
N GLU A 66 -2.23 16.07 11.99
CA GLU A 66 -2.36 14.87 12.83
C GLU A 66 -1.50 13.72 12.27
N LEU A 67 -1.53 13.51 10.96
CA LEU A 67 -0.67 12.51 10.32
C LEU A 67 0.82 12.82 10.55
N GLY A 68 1.22 14.09 10.48
CA GLY A 68 2.59 14.51 10.76
C GLY A 68 3.06 14.06 12.14
N SER A 69 2.29 14.38 13.18
CA SER A 69 2.61 14.00 14.56
C SER A 69 2.61 12.47 14.79
N GLN A 70 1.76 11.73 14.09
CA GLN A 70 1.74 10.27 14.14
C GLN A 70 2.99 9.67 13.46
N LEU A 71 3.43 10.24 12.33
CA LEU A 71 4.63 9.79 11.63
C LEU A 71 5.91 10.04 12.44
N GLU A 72 6.00 11.14 13.18
CA GLU A 72 7.13 11.44 14.08
C GLU A 72 7.32 10.33 15.14
N GLN A 73 6.24 9.71 15.61
CA GLN A 73 6.30 8.61 16.56
C GLN A 73 6.89 7.31 15.98
N LEU A 74 6.98 7.19 14.67
CA LEU A 74 7.63 6.05 14.00
C LEU A 74 9.16 6.13 14.00
N GLY A 75 9.72 7.27 14.46
CA GLY A 75 11.16 7.53 14.45
C GLY A 75 11.65 8.13 13.12
N PRO A 76 12.97 8.10 12.87
CA PRO A 76 13.56 8.70 11.68
C PRO A 76 12.94 8.17 10.39
N HIS A 77 12.48 9.07 9.53
CA HIS A 77 11.85 8.69 8.25
C HIS A 77 12.05 9.76 7.18
N GLN A 78 11.98 9.33 5.93
CA GLN A 78 11.94 10.19 4.75
C GLN A 78 10.53 10.14 4.16
N LEU A 79 9.88 11.29 4.02
CA LEU A 79 8.58 11.39 3.37
C LEU A 79 8.72 11.64 1.88
N VAL A 80 8.14 10.78 1.05
CA VAL A 80 8.12 10.90 -0.41
C VAL A 80 6.68 11.06 -0.88
N SER A 81 6.39 12.21 -1.51
CA SER A 81 5.06 12.52 -2.02
C SER A 81 4.86 11.98 -3.44
N MET A 82 3.79 11.21 -3.65
CA MET A 82 3.40 10.75 -4.98
C MET A 82 1.89 10.52 -5.09
N GLY A 83 1.39 10.47 -6.33
CA GLY A 83 -0.03 10.27 -6.60
C GLY A 83 -0.43 8.81 -6.79
N SER A 84 -1.73 8.56 -6.71
CA SER A 84 -2.39 7.33 -7.16
C SER A 84 -1.88 6.03 -6.56
N SER A 85 -2.19 4.91 -7.22
CA SER A 85 -1.77 3.54 -6.91
C SER A 85 -0.25 3.31 -6.99
N LEU A 86 0.51 4.29 -7.51
CA LEU A 86 1.98 4.22 -7.54
C LEU A 86 2.60 4.05 -6.16
N LYS A 87 1.95 4.55 -5.10
CA LYS A 87 2.41 4.36 -3.71
C LYS A 87 2.51 2.88 -3.36
N PHE A 88 1.50 2.09 -3.70
CA PHE A 88 1.52 0.64 -3.54
C PHE A 88 2.64 -0.02 -4.35
N CYS A 89 2.79 0.38 -5.62
CA CYS A 89 3.82 -0.17 -6.51
C CYS A 89 5.23 0.09 -5.98
N ARG A 90 5.46 1.24 -5.35
CA ARG A 90 6.76 1.55 -4.74
C ARG A 90 7.08 0.66 -3.56
N LEU A 91 6.08 0.32 -2.73
CA LEU A 91 6.27 -0.67 -1.67
C LEU A 91 6.51 -2.07 -2.27
N ALA A 92 5.74 -2.47 -3.27
CA ALA A 92 5.90 -3.78 -3.92
C ALA A 92 7.30 -3.96 -4.54
N GLU A 93 7.94 -2.88 -5.01
CA GLU A 93 9.32 -2.88 -5.51
C GLU A 93 10.39 -2.82 -4.41
N GLY A 94 10.02 -2.69 -3.14
CA GLY A 94 10.97 -2.47 -2.05
C GLY A 94 11.61 -1.07 -2.04
N LYS A 95 10.98 -0.07 -2.66
CA LYS A 95 11.47 1.32 -2.74
C LYS A 95 10.82 2.25 -1.72
N ALA A 96 9.86 1.75 -0.98
CA ALA A 96 9.23 2.40 0.16
C ALA A 96 8.88 1.35 1.21
N ASP A 97 8.68 1.77 2.46
CA ASP A 97 8.46 0.91 3.60
C ASP A 97 7.04 0.99 4.14
N PHE A 98 6.42 2.17 4.09
CA PHE A 98 5.13 2.41 4.71
C PHE A 98 4.29 3.40 3.89
N TYR A 99 2.98 3.14 3.81
CA TYR A 99 1.99 4.04 3.23
C TYR A 99 0.74 4.08 4.11
N PRO A 100 0.57 5.11 4.95
CA PRO A 100 -0.66 5.37 5.67
C PRO A 100 -1.67 6.10 4.79
N ARG A 101 -2.92 5.66 4.77
CA ARG A 101 -4.01 6.33 4.07
C ARG A 101 -5.18 6.63 5.01
N LEU A 102 -5.27 7.89 5.43
CA LEU A 102 -6.32 8.40 6.31
C LEU A 102 -7.39 9.23 5.56
N GLY A 103 -7.19 9.48 4.27
CA GLY A 103 -8.15 10.19 3.44
C GLY A 103 -9.04 9.24 2.64
N PRO A 104 -10.18 9.71 2.12
CA PRO A 104 -11.13 8.88 1.39
C PRO A 104 -10.52 8.30 0.11
N THR A 105 -10.83 7.02 -0.15
CA THR A 105 -10.57 6.30 -1.42
C THR A 105 -11.72 5.34 -1.66
N CYS A 106 -11.88 4.92 -2.90
CA CYS A 106 -12.85 3.89 -3.25
C CYS A 106 -12.18 2.54 -3.49
N GLU A 107 -12.96 1.47 -3.42
CA GLU A 107 -12.49 0.09 -3.62
C GLU A 107 -11.71 -0.08 -4.94
N TRP A 108 -12.17 0.53 -6.03
CA TRP A 108 -11.50 0.49 -7.35
C TRP A 108 -10.17 1.25 -7.41
N ASP A 109 -9.88 2.13 -6.43
CA ASP A 109 -8.59 2.82 -6.35
C ASP A 109 -7.49 1.92 -5.75
N THR A 110 -7.85 0.86 -5.06
CA THR A 110 -6.95 0.10 -4.20
C THR A 110 -6.83 -1.39 -4.53
N ALA A 111 -7.90 -2.05 -4.96
CA ALA A 111 -7.97 -3.51 -5.08
C ALA A 111 -6.84 -4.10 -5.95
N ALA A 112 -6.62 -3.56 -7.14
CA ALA A 112 -5.57 -4.06 -8.04
C ALA A 112 -4.17 -3.88 -7.45
N ALA A 113 -3.90 -2.70 -6.86
CA ALA A 113 -2.61 -2.38 -6.28
C ALA A 113 -2.32 -3.18 -5.00
N GLN A 114 -3.35 -3.47 -4.19
CA GLN A 114 -3.27 -4.41 -3.07
C GLN A 114 -2.85 -5.80 -3.55
N GLY A 115 -3.48 -6.32 -4.60
CA GLY A 115 -3.12 -7.61 -5.18
C GLY A 115 -1.63 -7.70 -5.57
N VAL A 116 -1.07 -6.61 -6.10
CA VAL A 116 0.37 -6.53 -6.42
C VAL A 116 1.23 -6.51 -5.16
N VAL A 117 0.86 -5.70 -4.14
CA VAL A 117 1.62 -5.61 -2.87
C VAL A 117 1.62 -6.94 -2.13
N GLU A 118 0.46 -7.59 -1.99
CA GLU A 118 0.35 -8.87 -1.31
C GLU A 118 1.12 -9.98 -2.05
N ALA A 119 1.08 -9.98 -3.39
CA ALA A 119 1.90 -10.87 -4.21
C ALA A 119 3.40 -10.62 -4.07
N ALA A 120 3.81 -9.39 -3.71
CA ALA A 120 5.20 -9.03 -3.41
C ALA A 120 5.62 -9.35 -1.96
N GLY A 121 4.74 -9.90 -1.14
CA GLY A 121 4.99 -10.24 0.27
C GLY A 121 4.66 -9.13 1.27
N GLY A 122 3.99 -8.06 0.84
CA GLY A 122 3.53 -6.97 1.70
C GLY A 122 2.14 -7.20 2.29
N GLN A 123 1.69 -6.25 3.08
CA GLN A 123 0.39 -6.26 3.72
C GLN A 123 -0.37 -4.96 3.47
N VAL A 124 -1.69 -5.07 3.32
CA VAL A 124 -2.62 -3.94 3.25
C VAL A 124 -3.71 -4.19 4.29
N VAL A 125 -3.71 -3.39 5.35
CA VAL A 125 -4.52 -3.63 6.54
C VAL A 125 -5.32 -2.39 6.96
N LYS A 126 -6.42 -2.63 7.65
CA LYS A 126 -7.21 -1.61 8.35
C LYS A 126 -6.54 -1.22 9.67
N ASN A 127 -7.11 -0.24 10.38
CA ASN A 127 -6.56 0.26 11.65
C ASN A 127 -6.49 -0.81 12.76
N ASP A 128 -7.36 -1.79 12.71
CA ASP A 128 -7.38 -2.94 13.64
C ASP A 128 -6.38 -4.06 13.27
N GLY A 129 -5.63 -3.88 12.19
CA GLY A 129 -4.68 -4.86 11.67
C GLY A 129 -5.31 -5.95 10.80
N SER A 130 -6.63 -5.98 10.65
CA SER A 130 -7.29 -6.92 9.73
C SER A 130 -7.06 -6.51 8.28
N PRO A 131 -7.01 -7.46 7.35
CA PRO A 131 -6.81 -7.16 5.93
C PRO A 131 -7.88 -6.24 5.36
N LEU A 132 -7.50 -5.33 4.45
CA LEU A 132 -8.44 -4.56 3.66
C LEU A 132 -9.18 -5.51 2.70
N ASP A 133 -10.49 -5.44 2.68
CA ASP A 133 -11.40 -6.33 1.95
C ASP A 133 -12.41 -5.54 1.10
N TYR A 134 -13.06 -6.22 0.14
CA TYR A 134 -13.82 -5.63 -0.95
C TYR A 134 -15.17 -6.30 -1.14
N ASN A 135 -16.14 -5.57 -1.69
CA ASN A 135 -17.47 -6.09 -2.05
C ASN A 135 -18.23 -6.74 -0.88
N ASN A 136 -18.04 -6.26 0.35
CA ASN A 136 -18.67 -6.80 1.56
C ASN A 136 -19.51 -5.76 2.32
N LYS A 137 -19.74 -4.60 1.72
CA LYS A 137 -20.51 -3.48 2.29
C LYS A 137 -21.25 -2.70 1.18
N ASP A 138 -22.26 -1.93 1.54
CA ASP A 138 -23.05 -1.15 0.58
C ASP A 138 -22.29 0.07 0.04
N SER A 139 -21.34 0.59 0.78
CA SER A 139 -20.50 1.71 0.37
C SER A 139 -19.24 1.24 -0.34
N TYR A 140 -18.87 1.91 -1.44
CA TYR A 140 -17.58 1.69 -2.12
C TYR A 140 -16.39 2.40 -1.46
N LEU A 141 -16.64 3.22 -0.41
CA LEU A 141 -15.57 3.91 0.30
C LEU A 141 -14.78 2.92 1.16
N ASN A 142 -13.46 3.01 1.04
CA ASN A 142 -12.55 2.27 1.91
C ASN A 142 -12.50 2.90 3.31
N PRO A 143 -12.33 2.11 4.38
CA PRO A 143 -11.85 2.62 5.66
C PRO A 143 -10.43 3.16 5.52
N HIS A 144 -9.91 3.78 6.57
CA HIS A 144 -8.47 4.05 6.66
C HIS A 144 -7.68 2.74 6.54
N PHE A 145 -6.56 2.80 5.83
CA PHE A 145 -5.71 1.62 5.66
C PHE A 145 -4.23 1.96 5.65
N PHE A 146 -3.43 0.93 5.84
CA PHE A 146 -1.98 1.01 5.94
C PHE A 146 -1.35 -0.07 5.09
N VAL A 147 -0.27 0.28 4.38
CA VAL A 147 0.47 -0.63 3.51
C VAL A 147 1.91 -0.69 4.00
N PHE A 148 2.45 -1.88 4.18
CA PHE A 148 3.84 -2.06 4.59
C PHE A 148 4.42 -3.40 4.12
N GLY A 149 5.77 -3.44 4.05
CA GLY A 149 6.50 -4.65 3.71
C GLY A 149 6.95 -5.44 4.94
N ASP A 150 7.45 -4.75 5.96
CA ASP A 150 8.04 -5.34 7.16
C ASP A 150 7.00 -5.44 8.30
N PRO A 151 6.48 -6.64 8.62
CA PRO A 151 5.49 -6.81 9.68
C PRO A 151 6.08 -6.75 11.09
N GLN A 152 7.41 -6.77 11.25
CA GLN A 152 8.06 -6.71 12.57
C GLN A 152 8.13 -5.29 13.11
N ARG A 153 8.07 -4.27 12.23
CA ARG A 153 8.03 -2.88 12.66
C ARG A 153 6.61 -2.48 13.06
N LEU A 154 6.47 -1.82 14.19
CA LEU A 154 5.17 -1.46 14.79
C LEU A 154 4.51 -0.25 14.08
N TRP A 155 4.22 -0.39 12.79
CA TRP A 155 3.71 0.68 11.95
C TRP A 155 2.37 1.28 12.43
N LEU A 156 1.48 0.45 12.99
CA LEU A 156 0.13 0.85 13.36
C LEU A 156 0.07 1.52 14.74
N ARG A 157 1.11 1.40 15.56
CA ARG A 157 1.12 1.88 16.94
C ARG A 157 0.70 3.35 17.10
N PRO A 158 1.19 4.30 16.28
CA PRO A 158 0.78 5.72 16.39
C PRO A 158 -0.68 5.97 16.03
N PHE A 159 -1.31 5.06 15.28
CA PHE A 159 -2.66 5.21 14.74
C PHE A 159 -3.73 4.51 15.58
N GLN A 160 -3.35 3.65 16.52
CA GLN A 160 -4.25 2.88 17.41
C GLN A 160 -4.57 3.59 18.73
N GLY A 161 -3.84 4.65 19.08
CA GLY A 161 -3.92 5.32 20.39
C GLY A 161 -5.05 6.32 20.60
N ASN A 162 -5.88 6.64 19.60
CA ASN A 162 -6.90 7.69 19.71
C ASN A 162 -8.34 7.18 19.93
N ASN A 163 -8.54 5.91 20.23
CA ASN A 163 -9.90 5.36 20.48
C ASN A 163 -10.37 5.39 21.93
N ASN A 164 -9.72 6.15 22.82
CA ASN A 164 -10.13 6.26 24.23
C ASN A 164 -10.81 7.61 24.55
N ASN A 165 -11.63 8.16 23.67
CA ASN A 165 -12.57 9.24 24.04
C ASN A 165 -13.77 9.25 23.08
N GLN A 166 -14.72 8.36 23.31
CA GLN A 166 -16.18 8.62 23.13
C GLN A 166 -16.98 7.69 24.04
#